data_4c3edf6631c701bd70e17d985cdb1d04
#
_entry.id   4c3edf6631c701bd70e17d985cdb1d04
#
_cell.length_a   1.000
_cell.length_b   1.000
_cell.length_c   1.000
_cell.angle_alpha   90.00
_cell.angle_beta   90.00
_cell.angle_gamma   90.00
#
_symmetry.space_group_name_H-M   'P 1'
#
loop_
_entity.id
_entity.type
_entity.pdbx_description
1 polymer ?
#
loop_
_entity_poly.entity_id
_entity_poly.type
_entity_poly.pdbx_seq_one_letter_code
_entity_poly.pdbx_strand_id
1 'polypeptide(L)'
;MKTIQELVPLIHQWAKEREIYEQLIPFDELLKTHEEVVELIKACYDDDKPAIQDAIGDVMVTMINYCYMERIDVLEQINDVLNFEGKRSDSKVMLSLSIQDSLTRLMHANFRLLGIGGETPFLCFYEIITIIGYLDDIAFLENTTLEECLNIAYNEIKNRKGKIINGKFIKD
;
A
#
# COMPACT_ATOMS: atom_id res chain seq x y z
N MET A 1 16.33 4.07 12.14
CA MET A 1 15.09 3.91 11.40
C MET A 1 14.91 5.14 10.53
N LYS A 2 14.46 5.00 9.28
CA LYS A 2 14.20 6.11 8.36
C LYS A 2 12.77 6.59 8.55
N THR A 3 12.52 7.88 8.34
CA THR A 3 11.16 8.42 8.34
C THR A 3 10.42 8.02 7.06
N ILE A 4 9.09 8.10 7.05
CA ILE A 4 8.27 7.86 5.84
C ILE A 4 8.70 8.80 4.71
N GLN A 5 9.01 10.07 5.03
CA GLN A 5 9.50 11.06 4.06
C GLN A 5 10.84 10.66 3.42
N GLU A 6 11.69 9.92 4.15
CA GLU A 6 12.94 9.38 3.62
C GLU A 6 12.72 8.06 2.85
N LEU A 7 11.73 7.25 3.24
CA LEU A 7 11.46 5.94 2.64
C LEU A 7 10.77 6.06 1.27
N VAL A 8 9.79 6.95 1.13
CA VAL A 8 9.03 7.11 -0.12
C VAL A 8 9.95 7.34 -1.34
N PRO A 9 10.90 8.31 -1.34
CA PRO A 9 11.80 8.48 -2.47
C PRO A 9 12.73 7.28 -2.70
N LEU A 10 13.10 6.53 -1.66
CA LEU A 10 13.92 5.32 -1.80
C LEU A 10 13.14 4.16 -2.43
N ILE A 11 11.86 4.02 -2.10
CA ILE A 11 10.95 3.06 -2.73
C ILE A 11 10.75 3.41 -4.21
N HIS A 12 10.53 4.69 -4.52
CA HIS A 12 10.46 5.15 -5.91
C HIS A 12 11.75 4.85 -6.70
N GLN A 13 12.92 5.07 -6.09
CA GLN A 13 14.19 4.74 -6.73
C GLN A 13 14.30 3.22 -6.96
N TRP A 14 13.95 2.41 -5.96
CA TRP A 14 13.94 0.95 -6.06
C TRP A 14 13.03 0.46 -7.18
N ALA A 15 11.83 1.03 -7.32
CA ALA A 15 10.87 0.66 -8.37
C ALA A 15 11.37 1.05 -9.77
N LYS A 16 11.98 2.24 -9.93
CA LYS A 16 12.61 2.69 -11.19
C LYS A 16 13.74 1.78 -11.62
N GLU A 17 14.65 1.42 -10.71
CA GLU A 17 15.77 0.53 -11.01
C GLU A 17 15.33 -0.86 -11.49
N ARG A 18 14.07 -1.23 -11.26
CA ARG A 18 13.44 -2.50 -11.66
C ARG A 18 12.43 -2.33 -12.78
N GLU A 19 12.40 -1.14 -13.38
CA GLU A 19 11.54 -0.80 -14.51
C GLU A 19 10.04 -1.03 -14.22
N ILE A 20 9.63 -0.96 -12.94
CA ILE A 20 8.23 -1.17 -12.53
C ILE A 20 7.33 -0.13 -13.20
N TYR A 21 7.74 1.14 -13.18
CA TYR A 21 6.94 2.24 -13.73
C TYR A 21 6.92 2.30 -15.27
N GLU A 22 7.87 1.63 -15.93
CA GLU A 22 7.98 1.55 -17.38
C GLU A 22 7.23 0.34 -17.96
N GLN A 23 7.12 -0.75 -17.18
CA GLN A 23 6.59 -2.02 -17.67
C GLN A 23 5.22 -2.38 -17.12
N LEU A 24 4.78 -1.76 -16.01
CA LEU A 24 3.48 -2.00 -15.39
C LEU A 24 2.53 -0.81 -15.60
N ILE A 25 1.24 -1.08 -15.50
CA ILE A 25 0.19 -0.07 -15.42
C ILE A 25 -0.30 0.05 -13.96
N PRO A 26 -0.93 1.17 -13.54
CA PRO A 26 -1.40 1.35 -12.16
C PRO A 26 -2.27 0.19 -11.66
N PHE A 27 -3.05 -0.43 -12.52
CA PHE A 27 -3.90 -1.56 -12.16
C PHE A 27 -3.10 -2.81 -11.75
N ASP A 28 -1.90 -3.02 -12.30
CA ASP A 28 -1.04 -4.15 -11.91
C ASP A 28 -0.56 -3.99 -10.45
N GLU A 29 -0.25 -2.74 -10.02
CA GLU A 29 0.08 -2.45 -8.62
C GLU A 29 -1.13 -2.66 -7.69
N LEU A 30 -2.35 -2.33 -8.12
CA LEU A 30 -3.56 -2.64 -7.34
C LEU A 30 -3.82 -4.14 -7.22
N LEU A 31 -3.52 -4.93 -8.26
CA LEU A 31 -3.57 -6.39 -8.19
C LEU A 31 -2.54 -6.91 -7.18
N LYS A 32 -1.33 -6.34 -7.18
CA LYS A 32 -0.32 -6.71 -6.19
C LYS A 32 -0.74 -6.30 -4.78
N THR A 33 -1.28 -5.09 -4.61
CA THR A 33 -1.86 -4.64 -3.33
C THR A 33 -2.93 -5.63 -2.82
N HIS A 34 -3.76 -6.18 -3.73
CA HIS A 34 -4.78 -7.15 -3.36
C HIS A 34 -4.16 -8.45 -2.80
N GLU A 35 -3.07 -8.94 -3.39
CA GLU A 35 -2.33 -10.10 -2.86
C GLU A 35 -1.86 -9.81 -1.42
N GLU A 36 -1.24 -8.65 -1.17
CA GLU A 36 -0.71 -8.25 0.15
C GLU A 36 -1.84 -8.04 1.19
N VAL A 37 -2.99 -7.49 0.77
CA VAL A 37 -4.15 -7.34 1.67
C VAL A 37 -4.70 -8.70 2.10
N VAL A 38 -4.71 -9.72 1.23
CA VAL A 38 -5.12 -11.09 1.60
C VAL A 38 -4.14 -11.67 2.63
N GLU A 39 -2.84 -11.43 2.48
CA GLU A 39 -1.83 -11.84 3.47
C GLU A 39 -2.04 -11.11 4.81
N LEU A 40 -2.34 -9.80 4.79
CA LEU A 40 -2.69 -9.03 5.98
C LEU A 40 -3.93 -9.57 6.70
N ILE A 41 -5.01 -9.89 5.97
CA ILE A 41 -6.23 -10.48 6.54
C ILE A 41 -5.90 -11.78 7.28
N LYS A 42 -5.12 -12.65 6.65
CA LYS A 42 -4.69 -13.92 7.24
C LYS A 42 -3.84 -13.70 8.49
N ALA A 43 -2.83 -12.82 8.41
CA ALA A 43 -1.97 -12.49 9.54
C ALA A 43 -2.78 -11.94 10.74
N CYS A 44 -3.75 -11.05 10.47
CA CYS A 44 -4.67 -10.52 11.50
C CYS A 44 -5.54 -11.61 12.12
N TYR A 45 -6.02 -12.55 11.31
CA TYR A 45 -6.84 -13.68 11.79
C TYR A 45 -6.03 -14.66 12.65
N ASP A 46 -4.78 -14.94 12.24
CA ASP A 46 -3.87 -15.85 12.93
C ASP A 46 -3.20 -15.21 14.17
N ASP A 47 -3.42 -13.89 14.39
CA ASP A 47 -2.81 -13.09 15.46
C ASP A 47 -1.26 -13.09 15.41
N ASP A 48 -0.70 -13.15 14.21
CA ASP A 48 0.75 -13.20 13.96
C ASP A 48 1.31 -11.79 13.80
N LYS A 49 1.76 -11.19 14.90
CA LYS A 49 2.28 -9.81 14.91
C LYS A 49 3.42 -9.56 13.89
N PRO A 50 4.47 -10.39 13.78
CA PRO A 50 5.49 -10.20 12.76
C PRO A 50 4.93 -10.18 11.34
N ALA A 51 4.03 -11.13 11.01
CA ALA A 51 3.39 -11.19 9.71
C ALA A 51 2.46 -9.99 9.45
N ILE A 52 1.78 -9.47 10.48
CA ILE A 52 0.96 -8.25 10.37
C ILE A 52 1.84 -7.05 10.03
N GLN A 53 2.98 -6.89 10.72
CA GLN A 53 3.90 -5.77 10.48
C GLN A 53 4.48 -5.79 9.06
N ASP A 54 4.86 -6.97 8.58
CA ASP A 54 5.37 -7.19 7.23
C ASP A 54 4.31 -6.87 6.17
N ALA A 55 3.11 -7.45 6.31
CA ALA A 55 2.00 -7.22 5.39
C ALA A 55 1.54 -5.74 5.34
N ILE A 56 1.51 -5.02 6.48
CA ILE A 56 1.26 -3.57 6.49
C ILE A 56 2.31 -2.86 5.63
N GLY A 57 3.58 -3.19 5.80
CA GLY A 57 4.68 -2.60 5.04
C GLY A 57 4.56 -2.88 3.54
N ASP A 58 4.24 -4.10 3.14
CA ASP A 58 4.09 -4.51 1.75
C ASP A 58 2.89 -3.85 1.07
N VAL A 59 1.74 -3.73 1.76
CA VAL A 59 0.60 -2.94 1.26
C VAL A 59 1.00 -1.48 1.07
N MET A 60 1.75 -0.89 2.00
CA MET A 60 2.24 0.49 1.86
C MET A 60 3.18 0.65 0.66
N VAL A 61 4.10 -0.29 0.41
CA VAL A 61 5.01 -0.23 -0.75
C VAL A 61 4.23 -0.22 -2.06
N THR A 62 3.26 -1.12 -2.22
CA THR A 62 2.45 -1.20 -3.45
C THR A 62 1.55 0.02 -3.62
N MET A 63 0.97 0.56 -2.54
CA MET A 63 0.19 1.81 -2.57
C MET A 63 1.05 3.03 -2.92
N ILE A 64 2.30 3.12 -2.41
CA ILE A 64 3.25 4.18 -2.78
C ILE A 64 3.55 4.13 -4.29
N ASN A 65 3.78 2.95 -4.85
CA ASN A 65 4.01 2.78 -6.28
C ASN A 65 2.77 3.15 -7.11
N TYR A 66 1.59 2.69 -6.70
CA TYR A 66 0.33 3.05 -7.35
C TYR A 66 0.13 4.57 -7.38
N CYS A 67 0.29 5.24 -6.25
CA CYS A 67 0.15 6.69 -6.15
C CYS A 67 1.13 7.42 -7.07
N TYR A 68 2.39 6.95 -7.13
CA TYR A 68 3.38 7.52 -8.05
C TYR A 68 2.94 7.43 -9.52
N MET A 69 2.43 6.27 -9.94
CA MET A 69 1.98 6.04 -11.32
C MET A 69 0.74 6.89 -11.66
N GLU A 70 -0.16 7.11 -10.70
CA GLU A 70 -1.35 7.97 -10.83
C GLU A 70 -1.07 9.45 -10.55
N ARG A 71 0.20 9.82 -10.25
CA ARG A 71 0.61 11.20 -9.93
C ARG A 71 -0.09 11.78 -8.71
N ILE A 72 -0.37 10.94 -7.74
CA ILE A 72 -0.95 11.29 -6.44
C ILE A 72 0.20 11.52 -5.45
N ASP A 73 0.17 12.62 -4.70
CA ASP A 73 1.12 12.86 -3.61
C ASP A 73 0.75 11.98 -2.41
N VAL A 74 1.43 10.83 -2.30
CA VAL A 74 1.18 9.87 -1.21
C VAL A 74 1.58 10.42 0.16
N LEU A 75 2.57 11.33 0.24
CA LEU A 75 2.98 11.94 1.51
C LEU A 75 1.89 12.88 2.05
N GLU A 76 1.20 13.60 1.19
CA GLU A 76 0.02 14.39 1.56
C GLU A 76 -1.06 13.48 2.16
N GLN A 77 -1.40 12.37 1.49
CA GLN A 77 -2.40 11.43 1.97
C GLN A 77 -2.04 10.80 3.33
N ILE A 78 -0.77 10.42 3.52
CA ILE A 78 -0.28 9.88 4.80
C ILE A 78 -0.36 10.94 5.90
N ASN A 79 0.05 12.17 5.63
CA ASN A 79 0.00 13.26 6.61
C ASN A 79 -1.44 13.55 7.05
N ASP A 80 -2.42 13.51 6.13
CA ASP A 80 -3.83 13.69 6.46
C ASP A 80 -4.33 12.61 7.43
N VAL A 81 -3.92 11.35 7.23
CA VAL A 81 -4.24 10.23 8.12
C VAL A 81 -3.61 10.42 9.51
N LEU A 82 -2.29 10.70 9.56
CA LEU A 82 -1.56 10.79 10.83
C LEU A 82 -2.00 11.99 11.69
N ASN A 83 -2.61 13.02 11.09
CA ASN A 83 -3.18 14.17 11.79
C ASN A 83 -4.66 13.98 12.18
N PHE A 84 -5.27 12.85 11.83
CA PHE A 84 -6.67 12.59 12.13
C PHE A 84 -6.86 12.10 13.57
N GLU A 85 -7.58 12.89 14.37
CA GLU A 85 -7.97 12.53 15.75
C GLU A 85 -9.36 11.87 15.75
N GLY A 86 -9.44 10.62 15.29
CA GLY A 86 -10.67 9.83 15.25
C GLY A 86 -10.70 8.69 16.26
N LYS A 87 -11.88 8.10 16.47
CA LYS A 87 -12.01 6.87 17.27
C LYS A 87 -11.53 5.69 16.45
N ARG A 88 -10.55 4.92 16.98
CA ARG A 88 -10.01 3.72 16.36
C ARG A 88 -10.92 2.52 16.62
N SER A 89 -10.94 1.57 15.68
CA SER A 89 -11.65 0.29 15.85
C SER A 89 -10.87 -0.65 16.76
N ASP A 90 -11.57 -1.58 17.40
CA ASP A 90 -10.98 -2.54 18.33
C ASP A 90 -10.63 -3.89 17.65
N SER A 91 -10.93 -4.05 16.36
CA SER A 91 -10.78 -5.33 15.66
C SER A 91 -9.93 -5.20 14.40
N LYS A 92 -8.68 -5.67 14.46
CA LYS A 92 -7.76 -5.71 13.33
C LYS A 92 -8.27 -6.56 12.15
N VAL A 93 -9.01 -7.64 12.42
CA VAL A 93 -9.64 -8.46 11.36
C VAL A 93 -10.71 -7.67 10.63
N MET A 94 -11.56 -6.93 11.34
CA MET A 94 -12.59 -6.08 10.69
C MET A 94 -11.94 -4.94 9.91
N LEU A 95 -10.87 -4.34 10.43
CA LEU A 95 -10.13 -3.30 9.72
C LEU A 95 -9.51 -3.84 8.43
N SER A 96 -8.88 -5.01 8.47
CA SER A 96 -8.26 -5.63 7.28
C SER A 96 -9.31 -6.01 6.22
N LEU A 97 -10.50 -6.45 6.60
CA LEU A 97 -11.63 -6.64 5.68
C LEU A 97 -12.15 -5.32 5.11
N SER A 98 -12.15 -4.23 5.90
CA SER A 98 -12.52 -2.90 5.42
C SER A 98 -11.50 -2.34 4.42
N ILE A 99 -10.20 -2.66 4.58
CA ILE A 99 -9.17 -2.37 3.58
C ILE A 99 -9.50 -3.09 2.26
N GLN A 100 -9.87 -4.38 2.31
CA GLN A 100 -10.26 -5.15 1.14
C GLN A 100 -11.45 -4.52 0.40
N ASP A 101 -12.46 -4.04 1.12
CA ASP A 101 -13.61 -3.35 0.54
C ASP A 101 -13.22 -2.05 -0.15
N SER A 102 -12.38 -1.23 0.51
CA SER A 102 -11.88 0.03 -0.06
C SER A 102 -11.00 -0.21 -1.29
N LEU A 103 -10.12 -1.22 -1.24
CA LEU A 103 -9.30 -1.61 -2.37
C LEU A 103 -10.15 -2.07 -3.56
N THR A 104 -11.21 -2.83 -3.32
CA THR A 104 -12.14 -3.27 -4.37
C THR A 104 -12.81 -2.07 -5.06
N ARG A 105 -13.23 -1.05 -4.29
CA ARG A 105 -13.79 0.19 -4.85
C ARG A 105 -12.76 0.98 -5.65
N LEU A 106 -11.52 1.06 -5.15
CA LEU A 106 -10.40 1.71 -5.84
C LEU A 106 -10.09 1.00 -7.18
N MET A 107 -10.03 -0.33 -7.18
CA MET A 107 -9.83 -1.13 -8.39
C MET A 107 -10.93 -0.90 -9.41
N HIS A 108 -12.20 -0.86 -9.00
CA HIS A 108 -13.32 -0.56 -9.90
C HIS A 108 -13.23 0.86 -10.48
N ALA A 109 -12.83 1.86 -9.67
CA ALA A 109 -12.66 3.22 -10.15
C ALA A 109 -11.52 3.31 -11.17
N ASN A 110 -10.36 2.72 -10.87
CA ASN A 110 -9.20 2.71 -11.76
C ASN A 110 -9.50 1.97 -13.07
N PHE A 111 -10.13 0.79 -13.02
CA PHE A 111 -10.47 0.02 -14.21
C PHE A 111 -11.40 0.78 -15.18
N ARG A 112 -12.35 1.55 -14.66
CA ARG A 112 -13.23 2.39 -15.50
C ARG A 112 -12.47 3.48 -16.23
N LEU A 113 -11.37 4.00 -15.64
CA LEU A 113 -10.54 5.03 -16.27
C LEU A 113 -9.69 4.51 -17.42
N LEU A 114 -9.28 3.24 -17.40
CA LEU A 114 -8.53 2.60 -18.52
C LEU A 114 -9.28 2.66 -19.86
N GLY A 115 -10.61 2.78 -19.82
CA GLY A 115 -11.46 2.85 -21.03
C GLY A 115 -11.85 4.25 -21.50
N ILE A 116 -11.69 5.28 -20.67
CA ILE A 116 -12.31 6.61 -20.92
C ILE A 116 -11.28 7.73 -20.98
N GLY A 117 -10.08 7.54 -20.41
CA GLY A 117 -9.05 8.59 -20.28
C GLY A 117 -9.60 9.82 -19.52
N GLY A 118 -9.19 10.04 -18.30
CA GLY A 118 -9.68 11.14 -17.47
C GLY A 118 -8.77 11.41 -16.27
N GLU A 119 -9.03 12.49 -15.57
CA GLU A 119 -8.37 12.77 -14.29
C GLU A 119 -8.77 11.74 -13.25
N THR A 120 -7.84 11.40 -12.34
CA THR A 120 -8.08 10.47 -11.23
C THR A 120 -9.29 10.93 -10.42
N PRO A 121 -10.37 10.13 -10.31
CA PRO A 121 -11.59 10.58 -9.63
C PRO A 121 -11.34 10.87 -8.16
N PHE A 122 -12.07 11.83 -7.60
CA PHE A 122 -12.08 12.11 -6.16
C PHE A 122 -12.29 10.85 -5.30
N LEU A 123 -13.05 9.88 -5.81
CA LEU A 123 -13.24 8.58 -5.17
C LEU A 123 -11.92 7.83 -4.92
N CYS A 124 -10.93 7.93 -5.82
CA CYS A 124 -9.63 7.26 -5.64
C CYS A 124 -8.88 7.84 -4.44
N PHE A 125 -8.87 9.16 -4.27
CA PHE A 125 -8.25 9.81 -3.09
C PHE A 125 -8.90 9.35 -1.79
N TYR A 126 -10.23 9.31 -1.75
CA TYR A 126 -10.97 8.87 -0.57
C TYR A 126 -10.62 7.42 -0.18
N GLU A 127 -10.59 6.50 -1.15
CA GLU A 127 -10.26 5.11 -0.86
C GLU A 127 -8.79 4.92 -0.45
N ILE A 128 -7.86 5.71 -1.02
CA ILE A 128 -6.44 5.69 -0.62
C ILE A 128 -6.29 6.13 0.84
N ILE A 129 -6.87 7.28 1.22
CA ILE A 129 -6.84 7.77 2.60
C ILE A 129 -7.46 6.74 3.55
N THR A 130 -8.57 6.12 3.15
CA THR A 130 -9.26 5.11 3.96
C THR A 130 -8.40 3.86 4.17
N ILE A 131 -7.72 3.36 3.13
CA ILE A 131 -6.80 2.22 3.22
C ILE A 131 -5.66 2.55 4.19
N ILE A 132 -4.98 3.70 3.99
CA ILE A 132 -3.87 4.13 4.84
C ILE A 132 -4.33 4.30 6.30
N GLY A 133 -5.52 4.86 6.52
CA GLY A 133 -6.09 5.05 7.85
C GLY A 133 -6.33 3.73 8.57
N TYR A 134 -6.87 2.73 7.89
CA TYR A 134 -7.07 1.41 8.49
C TYR A 134 -5.74 0.67 8.75
N LEU A 135 -4.73 0.86 7.89
CA LEU A 135 -3.39 0.33 8.15
C LEU A 135 -2.77 0.95 9.42
N ASP A 136 -2.93 2.28 9.60
CA ASP A 136 -2.48 2.98 10.81
C ASP A 136 -3.22 2.49 12.07
N ASP A 137 -4.52 2.26 11.97
CA ASP A 137 -5.31 1.69 13.07
C ASP A 137 -4.83 0.27 13.43
N ILE A 138 -4.54 -0.60 12.45
CA ILE A 138 -4.00 -1.94 12.71
C ILE A 138 -2.61 -1.84 13.34
N ALA A 139 -1.73 -0.97 12.82
CA ALA A 139 -0.41 -0.75 13.39
C ALA A 139 -0.49 -0.29 14.85
N PHE A 140 -1.40 0.63 15.16
CA PHE A 140 -1.67 1.07 16.54
C PHE A 140 -2.10 -0.07 17.46
N LEU A 141 -3.02 -0.93 17.01
CA LEU A 141 -3.47 -2.10 17.79
C LEU A 141 -2.33 -3.09 18.06
N GLU A 142 -1.36 -3.18 17.15
CA GLU A 142 -0.17 -4.01 17.29
C GLU A 142 0.98 -3.33 18.07
N ASN A 143 0.77 -2.13 18.61
CA ASN A 143 1.82 -1.33 19.25
C ASN A 143 3.05 -1.14 18.34
N THR A 144 2.80 -0.75 17.10
CA THR A 144 3.79 -0.38 16.09
C THR A 144 3.30 0.85 15.34
N THR A 145 4.02 1.29 14.31
CA THR A 145 3.67 2.44 13.48
C THR A 145 3.78 2.08 11.99
N LEU A 146 3.10 2.83 11.12
CA LEU A 146 3.28 2.71 9.67
C LEU A 146 4.75 2.88 9.27
N GLU A 147 5.47 3.78 9.94
CA GLU A 147 6.90 4.02 9.69
C GLU A 147 7.75 2.79 9.99
N GLU A 148 7.50 2.11 11.12
CA GLU A 148 8.20 0.88 11.48
C GLU A 148 7.92 -0.24 10.48
N CYS A 149 6.67 -0.46 10.12
CA CYS A 149 6.25 -1.47 9.14
C CYS A 149 6.87 -1.20 7.76
N LEU A 150 6.85 0.05 7.29
CA LEU A 150 7.46 0.44 6.02
C LEU A 150 8.99 0.27 6.02
N ASN A 151 9.67 0.51 7.16
CA ASN A 151 11.10 0.22 7.30
C ASN A 151 11.39 -1.28 7.18
N ILE A 152 10.54 -2.16 7.73
CA ILE A 152 10.67 -3.62 7.61
C ILE A 152 10.60 -4.00 6.12
N ALA A 153 9.53 -3.65 5.44
CA ALA A 153 9.32 -3.94 4.02
C ALA A 153 10.45 -3.38 3.14
N TYR A 154 10.84 -2.10 3.35
CA TYR A 154 11.95 -1.51 2.59
C TYR A 154 13.27 -2.25 2.80
N ASN A 155 13.59 -2.66 4.03
CA ASN A 155 14.82 -3.41 4.30
C ASN A 155 14.83 -4.77 3.62
N GLU A 156 13.68 -5.39 3.42
CA GLU A 156 13.54 -6.63 2.67
C GLU A 156 13.72 -6.41 1.15
N ILE A 157 13.02 -5.41 0.59
CA ILE A 157 13.01 -5.22 -0.86
C ILE A 157 14.26 -4.53 -1.42
N LYS A 158 14.96 -3.66 -0.67
CA LYS A 158 16.05 -2.80 -1.17
C LYS A 158 17.15 -3.55 -1.94
N ASN A 159 17.43 -4.80 -1.57
CA ASN A 159 18.44 -5.65 -2.22
C ASN A 159 17.82 -6.73 -3.13
N ARG A 160 16.49 -6.79 -3.22
CA ARG A 160 15.75 -7.78 -3.99
C ARG A 160 16.01 -7.54 -5.48
N LYS A 161 16.49 -8.57 -6.19
CA LYS A 161 16.65 -8.59 -7.65
C LYS A 161 15.49 -9.34 -8.27
N GLY A 162 15.21 -9.07 -9.54
CA GLY A 162 14.14 -9.73 -10.28
C GLY A 162 13.88 -9.06 -11.61
N LYS A 163 12.91 -9.59 -12.34
CA LYS A 163 12.46 -9.10 -13.66
C LYS A 163 10.94 -9.04 -13.71
N ILE A 164 10.42 -8.16 -14.54
CA ILE A 164 8.98 -8.16 -14.86
C ILE A 164 8.73 -9.17 -15.97
N ILE A 165 7.83 -10.12 -15.71
CA ILE A 165 7.39 -11.13 -16.65
C ILE A 165 5.85 -11.18 -16.62
N ASN A 166 5.23 -10.96 -17.78
CA ASN A 166 3.76 -10.97 -17.91
C ASN A 166 3.04 -10.07 -16.88
N GLY A 167 3.52 -8.83 -16.69
CA GLY A 167 2.90 -7.87 -15.78
C GLY A 167 3.12 -8.14 -14.29
N LYS A 168 4.07 -9.03 -13.93
CA LYS A 168 4.42 -9.32 -12.54
C LYS A 168 5.93 -9.25 -12.32
N PHE A 169 6.35 -8.65 -11.21
CA PHE A 169 7.73 -8.70 -10.76
C PHE A 169 8.04 -10.09 -10.21
N ILE A 170 8.97 -10.80 -10.87
CA ILE A 170 9.43 -12.13 -10.48
C ILE A 170 10.81 -12.01 -9.86
N LYS A 171 10.95 -12.49 -8.63
CA LYS A 171 12.23 -12.51 -7.88
C LYS A 171 13.21 -13.50 -8.58
N ASP A 172 14.51 -13.14 -8.62
CA ASP A 172 15.59 -14.03 -9.05
C ASP A 172 15.76 -15.22 -8.09
#